data_caff07ec6c7a9e6feaa1ca613522b553
#
_entry.id   caff07ec6c7a9e6feaa1ca613522b553
#
_cell.length_a   1.000
_cell.length_b   1.000
_cell.length_c   1.000
_cell.angle_alpha   90.00
_cell.angle_beta   90.00
_cell.angle_gamma   90.00
#
_symmetry.space_group_name_H-M   'P 1'
#
loop_
_entity.id
_entity.type
_entity.pdbx_description
1 polymer ?
#
loop_
_entity_poly.entity_id
_entity_poly.type
_entity_poly.pdbx_seq_one_letter_code
_entity_poly.pdbx_strand_id
1 'polypeptide(L)'
;RLSANPQCRVLLLEAGGTHKKFHLTMPLAFLRAMLNPAFVWDYMSEPEPTLDGRSLRLPRGKVLGGSSSINGMFYMRGHSSDFDGWAADGCPGWSYAEVLPYFRAMETSWRGDNAWHGAVGPLPVRAIDTRRLLHDPLMRSAAAAGFATSDDLHAEVEEGFARGEITVDARGRRASTARAYLDPVA
;
A
#
# COMPACT_ATOMS: atom_id res chain seq x y z
N ARG A 1 -17.01 -6.35 0.36
CA ARG A 1 -17.49 -7.17 1.48
C ARG A 1 -18.91 -6.79 1.90
N LEU A 2 -19.22 -5.51 2.13
CA LEU A 2 -20.59 -5.10 2.49
C LEU A 2 -21.62 -5.52 1.45
N SER A 3 -21.31 -5.38 0.16
CA SER A 3 -22.18 -5.80 -0.96
C SER A 3 -22.17 -7.31 -1.23
N ALA A 4 -21.38 -8.10 -0.50
CA ALA A 4 -21.42 -9.56 -0.60
C ALA A 4 -22.72 -10.15 -0.03
N ASN A 5 -23.37 -9.44 0.90
CA ASN A 5 -24.71 -9.78 1.34
C ASN A 5 -25.73 -9.19 0.34
N PRO A 6 -26.51 -10.02 -0.39
CA PRO A 6 -27.45 -9.54 -1.40
C PRO A 6 -28.61 -8.71 -0.83
N GLN A 7 -28.83 -8.77 0.49
CA GLN A 7 -29.80 -7.94 1.18
C GLN A 7 -29.29 -6.54 1.51
N CYS A 8 -27.96 -6.31 1.40
CA CYS A 8 -27.36 -5.00 1.65
C CYS A 8 -27.25 -4.19 0.36
N ARG A 9 -27.90 -3.02 0.34
CA ARG A 9 -27.70 -2.01 -0.71
C ARG A 9 -26.62 -1.05 -0.24
N VAL A 10 -25.53 -0.94 -1.00
CA VAL A 10 -24.39 -0.08 -0.66
C VAL A 10 -24.34 1.09 -1.63
N LEU A 11 -24.34 2.32 -1.09
CA LEU A 11 -24.08 3.55 -1.84
C LEU A 11 -22.69 4.04 -1.48
N LEU A 12 -21.82 4.18 -2.49
CA LEU A 12 -20.50 4.78 -2.35
C LEU A 12 -20.56 6.21 -2.88
N LEU A 13 -20.23 7.18 -2.02
CA LEU A 13 -20.10 8.60 -2.40
C LEU A 13 -18.64 8.97 -2.58
N GLU A 14 -18.30 9.57 -3.72
CA GLU A 14 -16.96 10.08 -4.06
C GLU A 14 -17.10 11.48 -4.68
N ALA A 15 -16.34 12.45 -4.15
CA ALA A 15 -16.36 13.82 -4.66
C ALA A 15 -15.62 13.99 -5.98
N GLY A 16 -14.66 13.10 -6.26
CA GLY A 16 -13.85 13.12 -7.48
C GLY A 16 -14.44 12.29 -8.61
N GLY A 17 -13.70 12.19 -9.69
CA GLY A 17 -14.08 11.46 -10.89
C GLY A 17 -13.59 10.00 -10.92
N THR A 18 -13.62 9.44 -12.11
CA THR A 18 -13.20 8.06 -12.37
C THR A 18 -11.68 7.86 -12.22
N HIS A 19 -11.30 6.71 -11.68
CA HIS A 19 -9.90 6.26 -11.60
C HIS A 19 -9.33 5.76 -12.94
N LYS A 20 -10.15 5.66 -14.00
CA LYS A 20 -9.77 5.11 -15.33
C LYS A 20 -9.05 6.13 -16.23
N LYS A 21 -8.24 7.01 -15.64
CA LYS A 21 -7.41 7.98 -16.37
C LYS A 21 -5.97 7.49 -16.49
N PHE A 22 -5.30 7.83 -17.59
CA PHE A 22 -3.93 7.40 -17.87
C PHE A 22 -2.97 7.67 -16.70
N HIS A 23 -2.96 8.90 -16.17
CA HIS A 23 -2.08 9.28 -15.06
C HIS A 23 -2.35 8.54 -13.73
N LEU A 24 -3.56 7.99 -13.58
CA LEU A 24 -3.96 7.21 -12.41
C LEU A 24 -3.68 5.71 -12.56
N THR A 25 -3.58 5.23 -13.80
CA THR A 25 -3.32 3.82 -14.09
C THR A 25 -1.84 3.51 -14.33
N MET A 26 -1.09 4.46 -14.86
CA MET A 26 0.34 4.32 -15.17
C MET A 26 1.18 4.56 -13.90
N PRO A 27 1.93 3.56 -13.39
CA PRO A 27 2.73 3.72 -12.15
C PRO A 27 3.70 4.90 -12.19
N LEU A 28 4.46 5.07 -13.27
CA LEU A 28 5.44 6.15 -13.42
C LEU A 28 4.81 7.56 -13.44
N ALA A 29 3.51 7.66 -13.62
CA ALA A 29 2.80 8.95 -13.64
C ALA A 29 2.30 9.38 -12.24
N PHE A 30 2.63 8.65 -11.16
CA PHE A 30 2.07 8.91 -9.83
C PHE A 30 2.36 10.32 -9.31
N LEU A 31 3.55 10.87 -9.57
CA LEU A 31 3.87 12.26 -9.20
C LEU A 31 2.96 13.27 -9.92
N ARG A 32 2.69 13.04 -11.21
CA ARG A 32 1.74 13.90 -11.96
C ARG A 32 0.31 13.78 -11.41
N ALA A 33 -0.09 12.60 -10.97
CA ALA A 33 -1.39 12.39 -10.33
C ALA A 33 -1.46 13.13 -8.99
N MET A 34 -0.44 13.02 -8.14
CA MET A 34 -0.33 13.69 -6.84
C MET A 34 -0.29 15.22 -6.92
N LEU A 35 0.20 15.76 -8.03
CA LEU A 35 0.32 17.21 -8.24
C LEU A 35 -0.87 17.81 -8.99
N ASN A 36 -1.83 17.00 -9.45
CA ASN A 36 -2.95 17.48 -10.24
C ASN A 36 -4.17 17.77 -9.34
N PRO A 37 -4.60 19.04 -9.23
CA PRO A 37 -5.74 19.44 -8.39
C PRO A 37 -7.07 18.80 -8.80
N ALA A 38 -7.18 18.25 -10.02
CA ALA A 38 -8.35 17.49 -10.44
C ALA A 38 -8.48 16.14 -9.72
N PHE A 39 -7.38 15.60 -9.14
CA PHE A 39 -7.34 14.29 -8.50
C PHE A 39 -7.01 14.35 -7.01
N VAL A 40 -6.75 15.55 -6.46
CA VAL A 40 -6.32 15.69 -5.06
C VAL A 40 -7.11 16.75 -4.32
N TRP A 41 -7.32 16.51 -3.03
CA TRP A 41 -7.52 17.51 -2.02
C TRP A 41 -6.15 17.98 -1.58
N ASP A 42 -5.83 19.24 -1.79
CA ASP A 42 -4.52 19.80 -1.51
C ASP A 42 -4.51 20.52 -0.15
N TYR A 43 -4.60 19.73 0.91
CA TYR A 43 -4.59 20.26 2.28
C TYR A 43 -3.18 20.73 2.67
N MET A 44 -3.15 21.74 3.52
CA MET A 44 -1.96 22.21 4.21
C MET A 44 -2.13 21.99 5.71
N SER A 45 -1.07 21.58 6.40
CA SER A 45 -1.09 21.56 7.86
C SER A 45 -1.08 22.99 8.42
N GLU A 46 -1.48 23.15 9.68
CA GLU A 46 -1.10 24.32 10.45
C GLU A 46 0.45 24.42 10.51
N PRO A 47 1.00 25.63 10.76
CA PRO A 47 2.43 25.77 10.99
C PRO A 47 2.89 24.89 12.16
N GLU A 48 3.88 24.02 11.91
CA GLU A 48 4.39 23.06 12.88
C GLU A 48 5.60 23.65 13.65
N PRO A 49 5.49 23.93 14.93
CA PRO A 49 6.57 24.55 15.68
C PRO A 49 7.87 23.72 15.69
N THR A 50 7.75 22.39 15.72
CA THR A 50 8.90 21.47 15.69
C THR A 50 9.60 21.41 14.34
N LEU A 51 9.02 22.01 13.30
CA LEU A 51 9.54 22.10 11.95
C LEU A 51 9.83 23.58 11.55
N ASP A 52 10.27 24.39 12.48
CA ASP A 52 10.57 25.82 12.27
C ASP A 52 9.38 26.61 11.70
N GLY A 53 8.17 26.29 12.13
CA GLY A 53 6.94 26.95 11.68
C GLY A 53 6.53 26.60 10.25
N ARG A 54 7.09 25.57 9.63
CA ARG A 54 6.70 25.14 8.29
C ARG A 54 5.33 24.47 8.27
N SER A 55 4.54 24.78 7.25
CA SER A 55 3.34 24.03 6.90
C SER A 55 3.66 22.93 5.90
N LEU A 56 3.11 21.75 6.12
CA LEU A 56 3.30 20.59 5.26
C LEU A 56 2.12 20.41 4.30
N ARG A 57 2.43 20.12 3.06
CA ARG A 57 1.42 19.75 2.07
C ARG A 57 0.97 18.31 2.31
N LEU A 58 -0.34 18.11 2.45
CA LEU A 58 -0.97 16.83 2.80
C LEU A 58 -1.95 16.39 1.70
N PRO A 59 -1.48 16.00 0.50
CA PRO A 59 -2.37 15.61 -0.59
C PRO A 59 -3.18 14.37 -0.23
N ARG A 60 -4.48 14.38 -0.54
CA ARG A 60 -5.39 13.24 -0.42
C ARG A 60 -6.12 13.04 -1.74
N GLY A 61 -6.35 11.78 -2.12
CA GLY A 61 -7.03 11.47 -3.38
C GLY A 61 -8.47 11.97 -3.39
N LYS A 62 -8.81 12.70 -4.47
CA LYS A 62 -10.16 13.16 -4.85
C LYS A 62 -10.56 12.44 -6.12
N VAL A 63 -10.77 11.15 -6.01
CA VAL A 63 -11.02 10.25 -7.14
C VAL A 63 -11.48 8.90 -6.61
N LEU A 64 -12.25 8.13 -7.38
CA LEU A 64 -12.59 6.75 -7.02
C LEU A 64 -11.33 5.95 -6.65
N GLY A 65 -11.34 5.32 -5.47
CA GLY A 65 -10.20 4.67 -4.86
C GLY A 65 -9.37 5.58 -3.96
N GLY A 66 -9.72 6.87 -3.84
CA GLY A 66 -9.07 7.80 -2.94
C GLY A 66 -7.56 7.88 -3.13
N SER A 67 -6.82 7.95 -2.04
CA SER A 67 -5.35 8.08 -2.05
C SER A 67 -4.63 6.86 -2.63
N SER A 68 -5.25 5.67 -2.69
CA SER A 68 -4.67 4.52 -3.38
C SER A 68 -4.53 4.74 -4.90
N SER A 69 -5.32 5.65 -5.47
CA SER A 69 -5.26 6.02 -6.89
C SER A 69 -4.15 7.02 -7.21
N ILE A 70 -3.54 7.67 -6.21
CA ILE A 70 -2.51 8.70 -6.40
C ILE A 70 -1.18 8.42 -5.68
N ASN A 71 -1.12 7.46 -4.74
CA ASN A 71 0.07 7.13 -3.95
C ASN A 71 1.21 6.52 -4.80
N GLY A 72 2.37 6.28 -4.18
CA GLY A 72 3.53 5.62 -4.78
C GLY A 72 3.41 4.10 -4.89
N MET A 73 2.27 3.50 -4.51
CA MET A 73 1.98 2.06 -4.62
C MET A 73 2.84 1.15 -3.74
N PHE A 74 3.74 1.65 -2.93
CA PHE A 74 4.50 0.80 -2.03
C PHE A 74 3.56 -0.02 -1.15
N TYR A 75 3.83 -1.32 -1.13
CA TYR A 75 3.13 -2.25 -0.24
C TYR A 75 4.06 -2.60 0.90
N MET A 76 3.66 -2.23 2.09
CA MET A 76 4.37 -2.53 3.33
C MET A 76 3.35 -2.68 4.45
N ARG A 77 3.53 -3.67 5.29
CA ARG A 77 2.76 -3.85 6.51
C ARG A 77 3.46 -3.13 7.66
N GLY A 78 2.73 -2.80 8.73
CA GLY A 78 3.34 -2.42 10.00
C GLY A 78 4.17 -3.56 10.58
N HIS A 79 5.15 -3.22 11.41
CA HIS A 79 5.93 -4.21 12.16
C HIS A 79 5.03 -4.98 13.12
N SER A 80 5.34 -6.26 13.38
CA SER A 80 4.53 -7.09 14.28
C SER A 80 4.36 -6.45 15.66
N SER A 81 5.41 -5.83 16.18
CA SER A 81 5.38 -5.15 17.48
C SER A 81 4.41 -3.97 17.54
N ASP A 82 4.08 -3.32 16.42
CA ASP A 82 3.10 -2.23 16.41
C ASP A 82 1.71 -2.78 16.76
N PHE A 83 1.33 -3.89 16.15
CA PHE A 83 0.05 -4.56 16.37
C PHE A 83 -0.02 -5.20 17.77
N ASP A 84 1.06 -5.88 18.17
CA ASP A 84 1.14 -6.49 19.50
C ASP A 84 1.12 -5.43 20.61
N GLY A 85 1.73 -4.26 20.36
CA GLY A 85 1.63 -3.08 21.22
C GLY A 85 0.18 -2.61 21.39
N TRP A 86 -0.58 -2.49 20.27
CA TRP A 86 -2.00 -2.12 20.36
C TRP A 86 -2.82 -3.14 21.14
N ALA A 87 -2.58 -4.43 20.96
CA ALA A 87 -3.25 -5.46 21.73
C ALA A 87 -2.93 -5.33 23.22
N ALA A 88 -1.66 -5.07 23.60
CA ALA A 88 -1.22 -4.85 24.97
C ALA A 88 -1.85 -3.58 25.59
N ASP A 89 -2.05 -2.54 24.79
CA ASP A 89 -2.68 -1.28 25.20
C ASP A 89 -4.22 -1.38 25.31
N GLY A 90 -4.78 -2.59 25.21
CA GLY A 90 -6.20 -2.84 25.44
C GLY A 90 -7.07 -2.89 24.19
N CYS A 91 -6.50 -3.16 23.01
CA CYS A 91 -7.23 -3.40 21.77
C CYS A 91 -7.27 -4.91 21.44
N PRO A 92 -8.13 -5.72 22.08
CA PRO A 92 -8.20 -7.16 21.80
C PRO A 92 -8.58 -7.42 20.34
N GLY A 93 -7.99 -8.45 19.73
CA GLY A 93 -8.19 -8.76 18.31
C GLY A 93 -7.24 -8.01 17.37
N TRP A 94 -6.28 -7.25 17.90
CA TRP A 94 -5.31 -6.47 17.13
C TRP A 94 -3.87 -6.96 17.22
N SER A 95 -3.58 -8.09 17.88
CA SER A 95 -2.25 -8.68 17.82
C SER A 95 -1.87 -9.03 16.38
N TYR A 96 -0.59 -9.09 16.08
CA TYR A 96 -0.14 -9.42 14.72
C TYR A 96 -0.66 -10.77 14.25
N ALA A 97 -0.68 -11.77 15.13
CA ALA A 97 -1.25 -13.07 14.82
C ALA A 97 -2.73 -13.03 14.43
N GLU A 98 -3.50 -12.12 15.05
CA GLU A 98 -4.92 -11.96 14.78
C GLU A 98 -5.19 -11.15 13.51
N VAL A 99 -4.34 -10.17 13.16
CA VAL A 99 -4.51 -9.35 11.94
C VAL A 99 -3.87 -9.96 10.70
N LEU A 100 -2.87 -10.83 10.82
CA LEU A 100 -2.19 -11.48 9.71
C LEU A 100 -3.15 -12.21 8.73
N PRO A 101 -4.17 -12.95 9.19
CA PRO A 101 -5.13 -13.57 8.28
C PRO A 101 -5.86 -12.55 7.37
N TYR A 102 -6.09 -11.34 7.84
CA TYR A 102 -6.71 -10.27 7.03
C TYR A 102 -5.75 -9.71 5.99
N PHE A 103 -4.47 -9.55 6.31
CA PHE A 103 -3.44 -9.17 5.33
C PHE A 103 -3.35 -10.22 4.22
N ARG A 104 -3.29 -11.51 4.57
CA ARG A 104 -3.27 -12.62 3.62
C ARG A 104 -4.53 -12.66 2.76
N ALA A 105 -5.70 -12.48 3.36
CA ALA A 105 -6.98 -12.49 2.63
C ALA A 105 -7.15 -11.29 1.67
N MET A 106 -6.40 -10.24 1.87
CA MET A 106 -6.46 -9.01 1.07
C MET A 106 -5.64 -9.09 -0.22
N GLU A 107 -4.54 -9.84 -0.22
CA GLU A 107 -3.53 -9.79 -1.27
C GLU A 107 -3.54 -11.02 -2.20
N THR A 108 -3.10 -10.79 -3.42
CA THR A 108 -2.56 -11.81 -4.32
C THR A 108 -1.07 -11.52 -4.49
N SER A 109 -0.26 -12.13 -3.64
CA SER A 109 1.19 -11.94 -3.62
C SER A 109 1.87 -12.72 -4.74
N TRP A 110 2.89 -12.12 -5.35
CA TRP A 110 3.80 -12.80 -6.29
C TRP A 110 4.59 -13.94 -5.64
N ARG A 111 4.64 -13.98 -4.30
CA ARG A 111 5.28 -15.05 -3.50
C ARG A 111 4.42 -16.31 -3.37
N GLY A 112 3.16 -16.25 -3.82
CA GLY A 112 2.19 -17.33 -3.64
C GLY A 112 1.64 -17.40 -2.22
N ASP A 113 0.90 -18.47 -1.93
CA ASP A 113 0.33 -18.74 -0.61
C ASP A 113 1.36 -19.39 0.31
N ASN A 114 1.54 -18.80 1.50
CA ASN A 114 2.43 -19.33 2.53
C ASN A 114 2.01 -18.82 3.92
N ALA A 115 2.82 -19.03 4.96
CA ALA A 115 2.49 -18.59 6.32
C ALA A 115 2.24 -17.08 6.42
N TRP A 116 2.92 -16.28 5.61
CA TRP A 116 2.92 -14.80 5.67
C TRP A 116 2.09 -14.14 4.56
N HIS A 117 1.93 -14.79 3.41
CA HIS A 117 1.34 -14.24 2.21
C HIS A 117 0.11 -14.99 1.74
N GLY A 118 -0.81 -14.27 1.07
CA GLY A 118 -1.97 -14.83 0.41
C GLY A 118 -1.87 -14.76 -1.12
N ALA A 119 -2.54 -15.68 -1.81
CA ALA A 119 -2.50 -15.81 -3.26
C ALA A 119 -3.84 -15.56 -3.97
N VAL A 120 -4.91 -15.27 -3.23
CA VAL A 120 -6.28 -15.22 -3.79
C VAL A 120 -7.05 -13.94 -3.44
N GLY A 121 -6.42 -13.00 -2.75
CA GLY A 121 -7.04 -11.72 -2.42
C GLY A 121 -7.16 -10.78 -3.64
N PRO A 122 -8.01 -9.76 -3.54
CA PRO A 122 -8.28 -8.85 -4.67
C PRO A 122 -7.14 -7.90 -5.01
N LEU A 123 -6.18 -7.67 -4.09
CA LEU A 123 -5.10 -6.70 -4.27
C LEU A 123 -3.83 -7.39 -4.78
N PRO A 124 -3.45 -7.24 -6.05
CA PRO A 124 -2.21 -7.80 -6.56
C PRO A 124 -1.01 -7.06 -5.98
N VAL A 125 -0.05 -7.81 -5.45
CA VAL A 125 1.23 -7.35 -4.93
C VAL A 125 2.36 -7.99 -5.73
N ARG A 126 3.31 -7.18 -6.20
CA ARG A 126 4.45 -7.63 -7.01
C ARG A 126 5.75 -7.03 -6.54
N ALA A 127 6.84 -7.76 -6.71
CA ALA A 127 8.16 -7.22 -6.51
C ALA A 127 8.48 -6.13 -7.53
N ILE A 128 9.19 -5.10 -7.09
CA ILE A 128 9.81 -4.13 -8.00
C ILE A 128 10.96 -4.83 -8.73
N ASP A 129 11.04 -4.72 -10.06
CA ASP A 129 12.22 -5.17 -10.80
C ASP A 129 13.39 -4.21 -10.58
N THR A 130 14.22 -4.55 -9.58
CA THR A 130 15.36 -3.73 -9.15
C THR A 130 16.69 -4.19 -9.75
N ARG A 131 16.72 -5.26 -10.55
CA ARG A 131 17.96 -5.83 -11.09
C ARG A 131 18.80 -4.81 -11.87
N ARG A 132 18.16 -3.83 -12.51
CA ARG A 132 18.82 -2.74 -13.24
C ARG A 132 19.18 -1.53 -12.38
N LEU A 133 18.82 -1.52 -11.10
CA LEU A 133 18.92 -0.37 -10.19
C LEU A 133 19.95 -0.60 -9.07
N LEU A 134 21.06 -1.24 -9.36
CA LEU A 134 22.13 -1.48 -8.38
C LEU A 134 21.67 -2.28 -7.15
N HIS A 135 20.60 -3.09 -7.27
CA HIS A 135 20.05 -3.85 -6.15
C HIS A 135 21.11 -4.75 -5.50
N ASP A 136 21.76 -5.60 -6.27
CA ASP A 136 22.75 -6.55 -5.72
C ASP A 136 23.95 -5.86 -5.07
N PRO A 137 24.56 -4.80 -5.64
CA PRO A 137 25.58 -4.04 -4.94
C PRO A 137 25.09 -3.41 -3.64
N LEU A 138 23.86 -2.87 -3.61
CA LEU A 138 23.27 -2.29 -2.40
C LEU A 138 23.10 -3.35 -1.30
N MET A 139 22.52 -4.50 -1.64
CA MET A 139 22.31 -5.60 -0.68
C MET A 139 23.64 -6.11 -0.11
N ARG A 140 24.67 -6.29 -0.96
CA ARG A 140 26.01 -6.66 -0.50
C ARG A 140 26.64 -5.61 0.41
N SER A 141 26.49 -4.34 0.07
CA SER A 141 27.01 -3.24 0.88
C SER A 141 26.31 -3.16 2.24
N ALA A 142 24.99 -3.35 2.27
CA ALA A 142 24.23 -3.38 3.50
C ALA A 142 24.69 -4.53 4.41
N ALA A 143 24.81 -5.74 3.85
CA ALA A 143 25.31 -6.91 4.60
C ALA A 143 26.74 -6.70 5.11
N ALA A 144 27.64 -6.13 4.29
CA ALA A 144 28.99 -5.80 4.69
C ALA A 144 29.07 -4.74 5.80
N ALA A 145 28.09 -3.83 5.85
CA ALA A 145 27.94 -2.84 6.91
C ALA A 145 27.22 -3.37 8.17
N GLY A 146 26.88 -4.66 8.21
CA GLY A 146 26.25 -5.30 9.38
C GLY A 146 24.72 -5.15 9.44
N PHE A 147 24.08 -4.64 8.38
CA PHE A 147 22.61 -4.60 8.34
C PHE A 147 22.03 -5.95 7.93
N ALA A 148 20.89 -6.29 8.50
CA ALA A 148 20.13 -7.46 8.05
C ALA A 148 19.67 -7.27 6.60
N THR A 149 19.70 -8.34 5.83
CA THR A 149 19.17 -8.39 4.48
C THR A 149 18.19 -9.53 4.36
N SER A 150 17.06 -9.30 3.69
CA SER A 150 16.01 -10.29 3.51
C SER A 150 15.42 -10.17 2.10
N ASP A 151 14.88 -11.25 1.60
CA ASP A 151 14.03 -11.19 0.40
C ASP A 151 12.58 -10.79 0.76
N ASP A 152 12.23 -10.84 2.05
CA ASP A 152 10.88 -10.62 2.54
C ASP A 152 10.86 -9.96 3.92
N LEU A 153 10.41 -8.71 4.00
CA LEU A 153 10.25 -7.98 5.26
C LEU A 153 8.86 -8.18 5.89
N HIS A 154 8.01 -9.00 5.29
CA HIS A 154 6.71 -9.34 5.85
C HIS A 154 6.68 -10.73 6.52
N ALA A 155 7.84 -11.42 6.52
CA ALA A 155 8.06 -12.72 7.14
C ALA A 155 8.76 -12.60 8.50
N GLU A 156 9.69 -13.50 8.80
CA GLU A 156 10.38 -13.55 10.10
C GLU A 156 11.36 -12.39 10.33
N VAL A 157 11.91 -11.82 9.24
CA VAL A 157 12.86 -10.70 9.30
C VAL A 157 12.13 -9.43 8.87
N GLU A 158 11.66 -8.67 9.83
CA GLU A 158 10.84 -7.47 9.60
C GLU A 158 11.67 -6.19 9.46
N GLU A 159 12.96 -6.22 9.82
CA GLU A 159 13.88 -5.07 9.74
C GLU A 159 15.06 -5.36 8.82
N GLY A 160 15.54 -4.33 8.13
CA GLY A 160 16.72 -4.42 7.28
C GLY A 160 16.46 -3.99 5.84
N PHE A 161 17.29 -4.51 4.95
CA PHE A 161 17.21 -4.21 3.51
C PHE A 161 16.53 -5.36 2.77
N ALA A 162 15.55 -5.02 1.96
CA ALA A 162 14.86 -5.99 1.10
C ALA A 162 14.43 -5.36 -0.22
N ARG A 163 13.96 -6.22 -1.12
CA ARG A 163 13.31 -5.78 -2.35
C ARG A 163 11.94 -5.16 -2.02
N GLY A 164 11.70 -3.95 -2.51
CA GLY A 164 10.40 -3.31 -2.37
C GLY A 164 9.31 -4.04 -3.14
N GLU A 165 8.10 -3.98 -2.61
CA GLU A 165 6.89 -4.51 -3.24
C GLU A 165 5.92 -3.38 -3.55
N ILE A 166 5.12 -3.56 -4.60
CA ILE A 166 4.16 -2.56 -5.09
C ILE A 166 2.83 -3.19 -5.48
N THR A 167 1.78 -2.39 -5.35
CA THR A 167 0.42 -2.78 -5.75
C THR A 167 0.19 -2.49 -7.24
N VAL A 168 0.62 -3.43 -8.09
CA VAL A 168 0.40 -3.39 -9.54
C VAL A 168 -0.13 -4.72 -10.06
N ASP A 169 -0.94 -4.67 -11.12
CA ASP A 169 -1.47 -5.88 -11.77
C ASP A 169 -0.45 -6.53 -12.72
N ALA A 170 -0.82 -7.67 -13.31
CA ALA A 170 0.03 -8.42 -14.24
C ALA A 170 0.39 -7.63 -15.51
N ARG A 171 -0.36 -6.57 -15.82
CA ARG A 171 -0.10 -5.69 -16.96
C ARG A 171 0.73 -4.46 -16.57
N GLY A 172 1.27 -4.42 -15.35
CA GLY A 172 2.06 -3.29 -14.84
C GLY A 172 1.23 -2.04 -14.56
N ARG A 173 -0.09 -2.16 -14.35
CA ARG A 173 -0.97 -1.02 -14.04
C ARG A 173 -1.22 -0.95 -12.55
N ARG A 174 -1.35 0.27 -12.02
CA ARG A 174 -1.74 0.51 -10.63
C ARG A 174 -2.97 -0.32 -10.23
N ALA A 175 -2.88 -1.01 -9.11
CA ALA A 175 -3.98 -1.67 -8.45
C ALA A 175 -4.48 -0.80 -7.28
N SER A 176 -5.24 0.25 -7.59
CA SER A 176 -5.94 1.03 -6.57
C SER A 176 -7.09 0.22 -5.96
N THR A 177 -7.60 0.67 -4.81
CA THR A 177 -8.79 0.06 -4.20
C THR A 177 -10.01 0.10 -5.12
N ALA A 178 -10.14 1.14 -5.96
CA ALA A 178 -11.18 1.16 -6.99
C ALA A 178 -11.03 -0.01 -7.96
N ARG A 179 -9.83 -0.26 -8.47
CA ARG A 179 -9.58 -1.37 -9.39
C ARG A 179 -9.70 -2.73 -8.72
N ALA A 180 -9.19 -2.87 -7.50
CA ALA A 180 -9.17 -4.13 -6.79
C ALA A 180 -10.53 -4.55 -6.24
N TYR A 181 -11.35 -3.58 -5.80
CA TYR A 181 -12.58 -3.88 -5.04
C TYR A 181 -13.86 -3.33 -5.68
N LEU A 182 -13.81 -2.23 -6.45
CA LEU A 182 -15.02 -1.66 -7.06
C LEU A 182 -15.26 -2.19 -8.47
N ASP A 183 -14.25 -2.18 -9.35
CA ASP A 183 -14.38 -2.65 -10.74
C ASP A 183 -14.98 -4.07 -10.84
N PRO A 184 -14.67 -5.04 -9.94
CA PRO A 184 -15.26 -6.38 -10.00
C PRO A 184 -16.75 -6.47 -9.62
N VAL A 185 -17.31 -5.43 -8.99
CA VAL A 185 -18.69 -5.45 -8.45
C VAL A 185 -19.55 -4.29 -8.97
N ALA A 186 -19.00 -3.43 -9.85
CA ALA A 186 -19.66 -2.27 -10.44
C ALA A 186 -20.40 -2.59 -11.76
#